data_40d2caafe81a2457fcc902552f019f1a
#
_entry.id   40d2caafe81a2457fcc902552f019f1a
#
_cell.length_a   1.000
_cell.length_b   1.000
_cell.length_c   1.000
_cell.angle_alpha   90.00
_cell.angle_beta   90.00
_cell.angle_gamma   90.00
#
_symmetry.space_group_name_H-M   'P 1'
#
loop_
_entity.id
_entity.type
_entity.pdbx_description
1 polymer ?
#
loop_
_entity_poly.entity_id
_entity_poly.type
_entity_poly.pdbx_seq_one_letter_code
_entity_poly.pdbx_strand_id
1 'polypeptide(L)'
;MDKDLEERISLAVEYFMQGYGCCQSVVAAFSDLYGLDADMAKRIGAGFGGGVGRMRMMCGAVSGLVILAGLHCGQTDGADRKGKSACYEVVQRLLATFKERNGSIICAELLGIGGVKPETKVTHVPDERTAEYYKVRPC
;
A
#
# COMPACT_ATOMS: atom_id res chain seq x y z
N MET A 1 14.92 13.30 7.53
CA MET A 1 14.67 12.32 6.45
C MET A 1 15.86 12.35 5.50
N ASP A 2 16.44 11.23 5.17
CA ASP A 2 17.55 11.22 4.22
C ASP A 2 17.04 11.45 2.79
N LYS A 3 17.96 11.87 1.91
CA LYS A 3 17.65 12.21 0.53
C LYS A 3 17.05 11.01 -0.25
N ASP A 4 17.57 9.81 0.00
CA ASP A 4 17.08 8.61 -0.67
C ASP A 4 15.61 8.30 -0.30
N LEU A 5 15.25 8.49 0.96
CA LEU A 5 13.87 8.28 1.42
C LEU A 5 12.90 9.29 0.77
N GLU A 6 13.30 10.54 0.70
CA GLU A 6 12.50 11.58 0.04
C GLU A 6 12.29 11.26 -1.44
N GLU A 7 13.34 10.83 -2.12
CA GLU A 7 13.27 10.43 -3.52
C GLU A 7 12.32 9.24 -3.71
N ARG A 8 12.34 8.26 -2.80
CA ARG A 8 11.45 7.10 -2.86
C ARG A 8 9.99 7.46 -2.60
N ILE A 9 9.73 8.34 -1.66
CA ILE A 9 8.38 8.85 -1.41
C ILE A 9 7.86 9.57 -2.65
N SER A 10 8.68 10.43 -3.26
CA SER A 10 8.32 11.11 -4.49
C SER A 10 8.05 10.14 -5.63
N LEU A 11 8.85 9.08 -5.73
CA LEU A 11 8.66 8.04 -6.75
C LEU A 11 7.34 7.28 -6.55
N ALA A 12 6.98 6.97 -5.31
CA ALA A 12 5.70 6.33 -5.02
C ALA A 12 4.51 7.20 -5.46
N VAL A 13 4.56 8.49 -5.17
CA VAL A 13 3.54 9.45 -5.60
C VAL A 13 3.49 9.53 -7.13
N GLU A 14 4.66 9.58 -7.77
CA GLU A 14 4.77 9.63 -9.23
C GLU A 14 4.14 8.39 -9.88
N TYR A 15 4.42 7.19 -9.38
CA TYR A 15 3.77 5.95 -9.85
C TYR A 15 2.25 6.03 -9.72
N PHE A 16 1.75 6.50 -8.59
CA PHE A 16 0.32 6.64 -8.39
C PHE A 16 -0.30 7.61 -9.41
N MET A 17 0.38 8.72 -9.67
CA MET A 17 -0.06 9.71 -10.66
C MET A 17 -0.01 9.18 -12.09
N GLN A 18 0.80 8.15 -12.36
CA GLN A 18 0.88 7.48 -13.66
C GLN A 18 -0.20 6.40 -13.83
N GLY A 19 -1.05 6.18 -12.84
CA GLY A 19 -2.13 5.21 -12.93
C GLY A 19 -1.88 3.88 -12.23
N TYR A 20 -0.72 3.67 -11.60
CA TYR A 20 -0.48 2.46 -10.82
C TYR A 20 -1.34 2.42 -9.56
N GLY A 21 -1.69 1.22 -9.11
CA GLY A 21 -2.44 1.06 -7.86
C GLY A 21 -1.64 1.49 -6.65
N CYS A 22 -2.34 1.74 -5.54
CA CYS A 22 -1.70 2.21 -4.29
C CYS A 22 -0.60 1.25 -3.82
N CYS A 23 -0.87 -0.05 -3.81
CA CYS A 23 0.11 -1.05 -3.38
C CYS A 23 1.28 -1.14 -4.35
N GLN A 24 1.01 -1.16 -5.65
CA GLN A 24 2.04 -1.16 -6.69
C GLN A 24 3.01 0.02 -6.51
N SER A 25 2.46 1.20 -6.27
CA SER A 25 3.24 2.43 -6.12
C SER A 25 4.20 2.37 -4.94
N VAL A 26 3.72 1.88 -3.79
CA VAL A 26 4.53 1.77 -2.58
C VAL A 26 5.61 0.69 -2.75
N VAL A 27 5.23 -0.51 -3.19
CA VAL A 27 6.19 -1.62 -3.29
C VAL A 27 7.26 -1.33 -4.35
N ALA A 28 6.87 -0.82 -5.51
CA ALA A 28 7.81 -0.52 -6.59
C ALA A 28 8.83 0.57 -6.20
N ALA A 29 8.41 1.56 -5.41
CA ALA A 29 9.29 2.65 -5.00
C ALA A 29 10.42 2.19 -4.06
N PHE A 30 10.27 1.06 -3.38
CA PHE A 30 11.24 0.55 -2.41
C PHE A 30 11.84 -0.81 -2.80
N SER A 31 11.40 -1.39 -3.92
CA SER A 31 11.71 -2.77 -4.30
C SER A 31 13.20 -3.03 -4.51
N ASP A 32 13.94 -2.08 -5.04
CA ASP A 32 15.38 -2.23 -5.30
C ASP A 32 16.21 -2.40 -4.03
N LEU A 33 15.73 -1.87 -2.89
CA LEU A 33 16.39 -2.09 -1.60
C LEU A 33 16.48 -3.57 -1.22
N TYR A 34 15.59 -4.38 -1.76
CA TYR A 34 15.47 -5.80 -1.45
C TYR A 34 15.80 -6.70 -2.64
N GLY A 35 16.41 -6.13 -3.69
CA GLY A 35 16.77 -6.90 -4.87
C GLY A 35 15.59 -7.36 -5.72
N LEU A 36 14.44 -6.76 -5.55
CA LEU A 36 13.23 -7.08 -6.31
C LEU A 36 13.09 -6.09 -7.46
N ASP A 37 12.98 -6.61 -8.70
CA ASP A 37 12.82 -5.72 -9.84
C ASP A 37 11.45 -5.03 -9.84
N ALA A 38 11.36 -3.87 -10.49
CA ALA A 38 10.17 -3.03 -10.45
C ALA A 38 8.94 -3.70 -11.08
N ASP A 39 9.11 -4.49 -12.15
CA ASP A 39 8.01 -5.18 -12.78
C ASP A 39 7.44 -6.27 -11.87
N MET A 40 8.30 -7.04 -11.21
CA MET A 40 7.87 -8.03 -10.23
C MET A 40 7.16 -7.37 -9.04
N ALA A 41 7.67 -6.25 -8.55
CA ALA A 41 7.04 -5.47 -7.49
C ALA A 41 5.62 -5.03 -7.89
N LYS A 42 5.46 -4.55 -9.11
CA LYS A 42 4.16 -4.15 -9.64
C LYS A 42 3.19 -5.34 -9.73
N ARG A 43 3.67 -6.50 -10.14
CA ARG A 43 2.85 -7.73 -10.18
C ARG A 43 2.42 -8.18 -8.79
N ILE A 44 3.33 -8.17 -7.83
CA ILE A 44 3.04 -8.52 -6.43
C ILE A 44 1.96 -7.61 -5.86
N GLY A 45 2.04 -6.32 -6.15
CA GLY A 45 1.11 -5.31 -5.63
C GLY A 45 -0.20 -5.20 -6.39
N ALA A 46 -0.29 -5.76 -7.59
CA ALA A 46 -1.41 -5.50 -8.50
C ALA A 46 -2.79 -5.85 -7.92
N GLY A 47 -2.90 -6.98 -7.24
CA GLY A 47 -4.18 -7.44 -6.70
C GLY A 47 -4.66 -6.68 -5.47
N PHE A 48 -3.79 -5.90 -4.82
CA PHE A 48 -4.12 -5.18 -3.59
C PHE A 48 -4.72 -3.80 -3.83
N GLY A 49 -4.80 -3.35 -5.07
CA GLY A 49 -5.36 -2.04 -5.40
C GLY A 49 -6.83 -1.92 -5.00
N GLY A 50 -7.24 -0.73 -4.56
CA GLY A 50 -8.63 -0.47 -4.19
C GLY A 50 -9.10 -1.25 -2.97
N GLY A 51 -8.19 -1.61 -2.08
CA GLY A 51 -8.51 -2.40 -0.88
C GLY A 51 -8.77 -3.86 -1.19
N VAL A 52 -7.81 -4.50 -1.87
CA VAL A 52 -7.84 -5.88 -2.37
C VAL A 52 -8.91 -6.07 -3.46
N GLY A 53 -8.46 -5.93 -4.71
CA GLY A 53 -9.34 -6.12 -5.87
C GLY A 53 -10.57 -5.21 -5.89
N ARG A 54 -10.43 -4.00 -5.39
CA ARG A 54 -11.50 -3.00 -5.24
C ARG A 54 -12.60 -3.39 -4.26
N MET A 55 -12.35 -4.37 -3.41
CA MET A 55 -13.33 -4.79 -2.39
C MET A 55 -13.35 -3.87 -1.16
N ARG A 56 -12.57 -2.81 -1.17
CA ARG A 56 -12.55 -1.78 -0.11
C ARG A 56 -12.18 -2.31 1.28
N MET A 57 -11.34 -3.33 1.30
CA MET A 57 -10.77 -3.91 2.51
C MET A 57 -9.55 -3.09 2.95
N MET A 58 -8.46 -3.73 3.34
CA MET A 58 -7.27 -2.99 3.77
C MET A 58 -6.72 -2.08 2.66
N CYS A 59 -6.36 -0.85 3.02
CA CYS A 59 -5.76 0.13 2.11
C CYS A 59 -4.55 -0.45 1.37
N GLY A 60 -4.49 -0.23 0.04
CA GLY A 60 -3.39 -0.76 -0.77
C GLY A 60 -2.01 -0.23 -0.38
N ALA A 61 -1.92 1.01 0.08
CA ALA A 61 -0.68 1.57 0.60
C ALA A 61 -0.23 0.83 1.87
N VAL A 62 -1.18 0.50 2.75
CA VAL A 62 -0.91 -0.30 3.96
C VAL A 62 -0.47 -1.71 3.58
N SER A 63 -1.15 -2.35 2.61
CA SER A 63 -0.73 -3.65 2.09
C SER A 63 0.70 -3.59 1.55
N GLY A 64 1.06 -2.51 0.87
CA GLY A 64 2.43 -2.27 0.42
C GLY A 64 3.44 -2.21 1.55
N LEU A 65 3.09 -1.55 2.65
CA LEU A 65 3.93 -1.52 3.86
C LEU A 65 4.12 -2.92 4.44
N VAL A 66 3.07 -3.73 4.46
CA VAL A 66 3.13 -5.12 4.95
C VAL A 66 4.06 -5.96 4.08
N ILE A 67 3.96 -5.83 2.76
CA ILE A 67 4.85 -6.52 1.82
C ILE A 67 6.31 -6.11 2.06
N LEU A 68 6.57 -4.82 2.18
CA LEU A 68 7.92 -4.31 2.43
C LEU A 68 8.47 -4.78 3.78
N ALA A 69 7.63 -4.83 4.81
CA ALA A 69 8.01 -5.37 6.11
C ALA A 69 8.44 -6.84 5.99
N GLY A 70 7.71 -7.64 5.23
CA GLY A 70 8.06 -9.03 4.97
C GLY A 70 9.40 -9.18 4.24
N LEU A 71 9.65 -8.34 3.25
CA LEU A 71 10.93 -8.32 2.53
C LEU A 71 12.09 -7.91 3.45
N HIS A 72 11.82 -7.04 4.40
CA HIS A 72 12.82 -6.52 5.33
C HIS A 72 13.16 -7.49 6.47
N CYS A 73 12.16 -8.11 7.08
CA CYS A 73 12.33 -8.89 8.31
C CYS A 73 11.55 -10.19 8.36
N GLY A 74 10.96 -10.63 7.24
CA GLY A 74 10.22 -11.89 7.20
C GLY A 74 11.15 -13.09 7.35
N GLN A 75 10.75 -14.07 8.19
CA GLN A 75 11.48 -15.32 8.29
C GLN A 75 11.22 -16.23 7.08
N THR A 76 12.17 -17.06 6.74
CA THR A 76 12.05 -18.01 5.63
C THR A 76 11.93 -19.46 6.10
N ASP A 77 12.20 -19.72 7.38
CA ASP A 77 12.00 -21.02 8.00
C ASP A 77 10.68 -21.01 8.78
N GLY A 78 9.77 -21.90 8.41
CA GLY A 78 8.48 -22.02 9.08
C GLY A 78 8.57 -22.34 10.58
N ALA A 79 9.66 -22.93 11.02
CA ALA A 79 9.91 -23.24 12.43
C ALA A 79 10.48 -22.07 13.22
N ASP A 80 10.90 -21.00 12.55
CA ASP A 80 11.46 -19.80 13.20
C ASP A 80 10.35 -18.94 13.82
N ARG A 81 9.91 -19.33 14.99
CA ARG A 81 8.84 -18.65 15.72
C ARG A 81 9.24 -17.24 16.17
N LYS A 82 10.49 -17.05 16.54
CA LYS A 82 11.00 -15.73 16.96
C LYS A 82 11.03 -14.75 15.79
N GLY A 83 11.49 -15.21 14.63
CA GLY A 83 11.49 -14.40 13.42
C GLY A 83 10.08 -14.02 12.98
N LYS A 84 9.15 -14.97 13.04
CA LYS A 84 7.75 -14.72 12.74
C LYS A 84 7.16 -13.65 13.68
N SER A 85 7.39 -13.79 14.97
CA SER A 85 6.92 -12.84 15.98
C SER A 85 7.51 -11.44 15.76
N ALA A 86 8.79 -11.36 15.46
CA ALA A 86 9.46 -10.07 15.19
C ALA A 86 8.86 -9.38 13.98
N CYS A 87 8.56 -10.12 12.91
CA CYS A 87 7.92 -9.57 11.73
C CYS A 87 6.51 -9.05 12.04
N TYR A 88 5.72 -9.81 12.76
CA TYR A 88 4.37 -9.40 13.18
C TYR A 88 4.41 -8.13 14.03
N GLU A 89 5.38 -8.00 14.91
CA GLU A 89 5.55 -6.80 15.73
C GLU A 89 5.80 -5.56 14.87
N VAL A 90 6.67 -5.68 13.87
CA VAL A 90 6.94 -4.58 12.92
C VAL A 90 5.66 -4.20 12.18
N VAL A 91 4.94 -5.19 11.66
CA VAL A 91 3.68 -4.95 10.93
C VAL A 91 2.66 -4.25 11.82
N GLN A 92 2.45 -4.74 13.04
CA GLN A 92 1.50 -4.13 13.97
C GLN A 92 1.85 -2.68 14.27
N ARG A 93 3.12 -2.38 14.44
CA ARG A 93 3.60 -1.02 14.71
C ARG A 93 3.37 -0.10 13.52
N LEU A 94 3.66 -0.57 12.30
CA LEU A 94 3.42 0.19 11.08
C LEU A 94 1.93 0.50 10.89
N LEU A 95 1.08 -0.49 11.09
CA LEU A 95 -0.36 -0.33 10.94
C LEU A 95 -0.94 0.60 12.01
N ALA A 96 -0.49 0.49 13.24
CA ALA A 96 -0.91 1.38 14.33
C ALA A 96 -0.54 2.83 14.03
N THR A 97 0.68 3.07 13.56
CA THR A 97 1.15 4.41 13.18
C THR A 97 0.34 4.97 12.02
N PHE A 98 0.08 4.17 11.01
CA PHE A 98 -0.72 4.59 9.86
C PHE A 98 -2.14 4.97 10.29
N LYS A 99 -2.76 4.13 11.11
CA LYS A 99 -4.12 4.37 11.63
C LYS A 99 -4.18 5.65 12.46
N GLU A 100 -3.19 5.87 13.32
CA GLU A 100 -3.10 7.07 14.13
C GLU A 100 -3.04 8.34 13.28
N ARG A 101 -2.24 8.31 12.21
CA ARG A 101 -2.04 9.48 11.33
C ARG A 101 -3.19 9.71 10.35
N ASN A 102 -3.89 8.67 9.95
CA ASN A 102 -4.86 8.73 8.86
C ASN A 102 -6.30 8.39 9.28
N GLY A 103 -6.51 7.87 10.48
CA GLY A 103 -7.82 7.54 11.03
C GLY A 103 -8.29 6.11 10.83
N SER A 104 -7.73 5.39 9.85
CA SER A 104 -8.09 3.99 9.56
C SER A 104 -7.00 3.33 8.71
N ILE A 105 -7.07 2.00 8.61
CA ILE A 105 -6.29 1.21 7.65
C ILE A 105 -7.20 0.58 6.58
N ILE A 106 -8.48 0.85 6.63
CA ILE A 106 -9.49 0.22 5.76
C ILE A 106 -9.85 1.19 4.63
N CYS A 107 -9.77 0.70 3.38
CA CYS A 107 -10.00 1.49 2.19
C CYS A 107 -11.34 2.22 2.21
N ALA A 108 -12.43 1.51 2.49
CA ALA A 108 -13.78 2.12 2.54
C ALA A 108 -13.86 3.25 3.57
N GLU A 109 -13.26 3.06 4.74
CA GLU A 109 -13.26 4.07 5.80
C GLU A 109 -12.41 5.28 5.43
N LEU A 110 -11.25 5.05 4.82
CA LEU A 110 -10.35 6.14 4.37
C LEU A 110 -11.01 6.97 3.27
N LEU A 111 -11.68 6.33 2.32
CA LEU A 111 -12.42 7.03 1.28
C LEU A 111 -13.54 7.88 1.89
N GLY A 112 -14.25 7.36 2.88
CA GLY A 112 -15.28 8.08 3.61
C GLY A 112 -14.73 9.30 4.35
N ILE A 113 -13.58 9.18 5.00
CA ILE A 113 -12.88 10.29 5.66
C ILE A 113 -12.54 11.37 4.63
N GLY A 114 -12.11 10.97 3.42
CA GLY A 114 -11.82 11.89 2.32
C GLY A 114 -13.05 12.44 1.60
N GLY A 115 -14.27 12.08 2.05
CA GLY A 115 -15.51 12.57 1.48
C GLY A 115 -15.98 11.85 0.22
N VAL A 116 -15.39 10.68 -0.09
CA VAL A 116 -15.81 9.86 -1.23
C VAL A 116 -17.04 9.04 -0.84
N LYS A 117 -18.10 9.13 -1.64
CA LYS A 117 -19.34 8.38 -1.37
C LYS A 117 -19.11 6.87 -1.44
N PRO A 118 -19.71 6.08 -0.52
CA PRO A 118 -19.61 4.64 -0.60
C PRO A 118 -20.26 4.09 -1.87
N GLU A 119 -19.65 3.05 -2.42
CA GLU A 119 -20.18 2.36 -3.58
C GLU A 119 -21.38 1.50 -3.18
N THR A 120 -22.44 1.53 -3.99
CA THR A 120 -23.62 0.67 -3.76
C THR A 120 -23.36 -0.76 -4.20
N LYS A 121 -22.40 -0.95 -5.11
CA LYS A 121 -22.00 -2.27 -5.62
C LYS A 121 -20.52 -2.23 -5.99
N VAL A 122 -19.76 -3.20 -5.49
CA VAL A 122 -18.36 -3.37 -5.87
C VAL A 122 -18.28 -3.87 -7.31
N THR A 123 -17.46 -3.22 -8.12
CA THR A 123 -17.21 -3.61 -9.51
C THR A 123 -15.71 -3.85 -9.72
N HIS A 124 -15.37 -4.73 -10.65
CA HIS A 124 -13.98 -5.01 -11.02
C HIS A 124 -13.38 -3.94 -11.94
N VAL A 125 -14.18 -3.01 -12.43
CA VAL A 125 -13.71 -1.96 -13.34
C VAL A 125 -13.06 -0.84 -12.54
N PRO A 126 -11.75 -0.55 -12.76
CA PRO A 126 -11.09 0.53 -12.04
C PRO A 126 -11.66 1.89 -12.45
N ASP A 127 -11.59 2.83 -11.50
CA ASP A 127 -11.98 4.21 -11.79
C ASP A 127 -11.02 4.84 -12.77
N GLU A 128 -11.55 5.68 -13.64
CA GLU A 128 -10.72 6.45 -14.56
C GLU A 128 -9.87 7.46 -13.78
N ARG A 129 -8.58 7.54 -14.12
CA ARG A 129 -7.62 8.42 -13.46
C ARG A 129 -7.67 9.83 -14.04
N THR A 130 -8.76 10.55 -13.72
CA THR A 130 -8.97 11.94 -14.13
C THR A 130 -8.36 12.92 -13.12
N ALA A 131 -8.28 14.19 -13.49
CA ALA A 131 -7.87 15.26 -12.57
C ALA A 131 -8.80 15.30 -11.34
N GLU A 132 -10.09 15.10 -11.53
CA GLU A 132 -11.08 15.06 -10.45
C GLU A 132 -10.83 13.89 -9.50
N TYR A 133 -10.48 12.71 -10.04
CA TYR A 133 -10.12 11.54 -9.23
C TYR A 133 -9.00 11.87 -8.24
N TYR A 134 -7.90 12.43 -8.74
CA TYR A 134 -6.73 12.75 -7.89
C TYR A 134 -7.02 13.87 -6.90
N LYS A 135 -7.95 14.76 -7.22
CA LYS A 135 -8.31 15.90 -6.36
C LYS A 135 -9.08 15.45 -5.11
N VAL A 136 -9.96 14.46 -5.24
CA VAL A 136 -10.87 14.06 -4.16
C VAL A 136 -10.41 12.79 -3.42
N ARG A 137 -9.53 11.98 -3.98
CA ARG A 137 -9.07 10.74 -3.34
C ARG A 137 -8.02 11.02 -2.27
N PRO A 138 -8.16 10.46 -1.08
CA PRO A 138 -7.15 10.59 -0.02
C PRO A 138 -5.91 9.74 -0.27
N CYS A 139 -6.00 8.78 -1.21
CA CYS A 139 -4.88 7.92 -1.57
C CYS A 139 -3.69 8.72 -2.03
#